data_c2a7fe933f4c4a11ce40656c29faeb84
#
_entry.id   c2a7fe933f4c4a11ce40656c29faeb84
#
_cell.length_a   1.000
_cell.length_b   1.000
_cell.length_c   1.000
_cell.angle_alpha   90.00
_cell.angle_beta   90.00
_cell.angle_gamma   90.00
#
_symmetry.space_group_name_H-M   'P 1'
#
loop_
_entity.id
_entity.type
_entity.pdbx_description
1 polymer ?
#
loop_
_entity_poly.entity_id
_entity_poly.type
_entity_poly.pdbx_seq_one_letter_code
_entity_poly.pdbx_strand_id
1 'polypeptide(L)'
;FASKNKFSFNINNKYKIKNLIIDSEIEIANSTYQKPDLLNIYFPEISDLIYIKDHKIKAKYKKNNLIAEGFGKIKLEREYDKIRYKFTNNKKDLDLASNITLSELKLKKQEFLKPFFPKLDEIIILKNQTIEINYHKDYLSIKGKGDVKLEKNFDEFDYYFLKEKKAIHFDTKVNLHKTSLNIDFLNFK
;
A
#
# COMPACT_ATOMS: atom_id res chain seq x y z
N PHE A 1 15.69 4.29 17.20
CA PHE A 1 14.33 4.67 17.65
C PHE A 1 14.43 5.82 18.64
N ALA A 2 13.70 6.89 18.39
CA ALA A 2 13.54 8.00 19.33
C ALA A 2 12.05 8.35 19.43
N SER A 3 11.59 8.74 20.62
CA SER A 3 10.21 9.21 20.79
C SER A 3 10.15 10.39 21.76
N LYS A 4 9.26 11.31 21.47
CA LYS A 4 8.91 12.44 22.30
C LYS A 4 7.42 12.40 22.59
N ASN A 5 7.05 12.30 23.86
CA ASN A 5 5.66 12.11 24.26
C ASN A 5 5.24 13.22 25.23
N LYS A 6 4.04 13.76 25.03
CA LYS A 6 3.39 14.72 25.91
C LYS A 6 2.07 14.14 26.40
N PHE A 7 1.86 14.15 27.70
CA PHE A 7 0.65 13.64 28.35
C PHE A 7 -0.11 14.80 29.01
N SER A 8 -1.42 14.81 28.88
CA SER A 8 -2.31 15.72 29.58
C SER A 8 -3.54 14.94 30.06
N PHE A 9 -3.92 15.09 31.32
CA PHE A 9 -5.09 14.42 31.89
C PHE A 9 -5.61 15.17 33.12
N ASN A 10 -6.83 14.85 33.54
CA ASN A 10 -7.43 15.30 34.79
C ASN A 10 -7.58 14.08 35.72
N ILE A 11 -7.48 14.33 37.05
CA ILE A 11 -7.77 13.33 38.08
C ILE A 11 -9.04 13.77 38.81
N ASN A 12 -10.01 12.88 38.93
CA ASN A 12 -11.22 13.16 39.72
C ASN A 12 -11.02 12.83 41.20
N ASN A 13 -12.02 13.17 42.06
CA ASN A 13 -12.01 12.94 43.49
C ASN A 13 -11.90 11.46 43.92
N LYS A 14 -12.05 10.52 42.97
CA LYS A 14 -11.84 9.07 43.17
C LYS A 14 -10.53 8.59 42.57
N TYR A 15 -9.56 9.48 42.38
CA TYR A 15 -8.22 9.23 41.78
C TYR A 15 -8.27 8.53 40.41
N LYS A 16 -9.33 8.70 39.64
CA LYS A 16 -9.42 8.14 38.28
C LYS A 16 -9.01 9.17 37.26
N ILE A 17 -8.14 8.74 36.34
CA ILE A 17 -7.70 9.59 35.19
C ILE A 17 -8.90 9.82 34.25
N LYS A 18 -9.11 11.07 33.89
CA LYS A 18 -10.09 11.53 32.91
C LYS A 18 -9.43 12.43 31.85
N ASN A 19 -10.06 12.50 30.69
CA ASN A 19 -9.63 13.39 29.60
C ASN A 19 -8.16 13.21 29.20
N LEU A 20 -7.70 11.94 29.18
CA LEU A 20 -6.35 11.62 28.74
C LEU A 20 -6.15 12.06 27.29
N ILE A 21 -5.10 12.84 27.08
CA ILE A 21 -4.58 13.24 25.76
C ILE A 21 -3.11 12.82 25.74
N ILE A 22 -2.73 12.17 24.66
CA ILE A 22 -1.34 11.78 24.39
C ILE A 22 -0.98 12.34 23.03
N ASP A 23 0.06 13.15 22.95
CA ASP A 23 0.68 13.58 21.71
C ASP A 23 2.08 12.95 21.65
N SER A 24 2.39 12.25 20.55
CA SER A 24 3.63 11.51 20.37
C SER A 24 4.27 11.84 19.02
N GLU A 25 5.56 12.10 19.05
CA GLU A 25 6.41 12.15 17.85
C GLU A 25 7.42 11.00 17.94
N ILE A 26 7.47 10.17 16.91
CA ILE A 26 8.27 8.95 16.89
C ILE A 26 9.16 9.01 15.65
N GLU A 27 10.44 8.77 15.80
CA GLU A 27 11.41 8.67 14.72
C GLU A 27 12.06 7.28 14.74
N ILE A 28 12.01 6.61 13.59
CA ILE A 28 12.59 5.29 13.37
C ILE A 28 13.65 5.45 12.27
N ALA A 29 14.92 5.40 12.65
CA ALA A 29 16.02 5.51 11.69
C ALA A 29 16.05 4.29 10.76
N ASN A 30 16.05 3.08 11.35
CA ASN A 30 16.00 1.81 10.64
C ASN A 30 15.19 0.80 11.45
N SER A 31 14.40 0.00 10.75
CA SER A 31 13.67 -1.15 11.30
C SER A 31 13.44 -2.20 10.25
N THR A 32 13.19 -3.42 10.66
CA THR A 32 12.78 -4.53 9.78
C THR A 32 11.43 -5.07 10.23
N TYR A 33 10.67 -5.53 9.27
CA TYR A 33 9.36 -6.15 9.48
C TYR A 33 9.28 -7.45 8.69
N GLN A 34 8.77 -8.51 9.29
CA GLN A 34 8.57 -9.78 8.60
C GLN A 34 7.47 -9.62 7.54
N LYS A 35 7.74 -10.06 6.33
CA LYS A 35 6.77 -10.05 5.24
C LYS A 35 5.51 -10.85 5.63
N PRO A 36 4.30 -10.28 5.52
CA PRO A 36 3.07 -11.03 5.71
C PRO A 36 2.92 -12.17 4.68
N ASP A 37 2.45 -13.34 5.10
CA ASP A 37 2.28 -14.52 4.25
C ASP A 37 1.43 -14.26 3.01
N LEU A 38 0.42 -13.38 3.12
CA LEU A 38 -0.42 -12.97 2.00
C LEU A 38 0.38 -12.41 0.82
N LEU A 39 1.46 -11.70 1.08
CA LEU A 39 2.31 -11.14 0.02
C LEU A 39 3.10 -12.21 -0.74
N ASN A 40 3.34 -13.39 -0.16
CA ASN A 40 4.04 -14.48 -0.82
C ASN A 40 3.28 -15.01 -2.04
N ILE A 41 1.95 -14.95 -2.00
CA ILE A 41 1.10 -15.49 -3.08
C ILE A 41 1.23 -14.66 -4.36
N TYR A 42 1.25 -13.34 -4.23
CA TYR A 42 1.22 -12.41 -5.37
C TYR A 42 2.57 -11.80 -5.69
N PHE A 43 3.44 -11.67 -4.70
CA PHE A 43 4.73 -10.98 -4.78
C PHE A 43 5.86 -11.87 -4.23
N PRO A 44 6.17 -12.99 -4.89
CA PRO A 44 7.17 -13.94 -4.40
C PRO A 44 8.59 -13.36 -4.32
N GLU A 45 8.89 -12.34 -5.13
CA GLU A 45 10.21 -11.71 -5.20
C GLU A 45 10.48 -10.68 -4.09
N ILE A 46 9.44 -10.29 -3.33
CA ILE A 46 9.63 -9.44 -2.15
C ILE A 46 10.40 -10.22 -1.10
N SER A 47 11.46 -9.61 -0.57
CA SER A 47 12.26 -10.18 0.54
C SER A 47 11.37 -10.54 1.74
N ASP A 48 11.75 -11.61 2.47
CA ASP A 48 11.08 -11.99 3.72
C ASP A 48 11.15 -10.91 4.79
N LEU A 49 12.14 -10.01 4.69
CA LEU A 49 12.26 -8.84 5.54
C LEU A 49 11.99 -7.57 4.74
N ILE A 50 10.99 -6.84 5.16
CA ILE A 50 10.67 -5.49 4.68
C ILE A 50 11.46 -4.50 5.53
N TYR A 51 12.27 -3.66 4.90
CA TYR A 51 13.09 -2.67 5.59
C TYR A 51 12.39 -1.32 5.60
N ILE A 52 12.38 -0.66 6.76
CA ILE A 52 11.83 0.68 6.98
C ILE A 52 12.99 1.61 7.35
N LYS A 53 13.02 2.78 6.73
CA LYS A 53 14.09 3.77 6.94
C LYS A 53 13.53 5.20 7.02
N ASP A 54 14.18 6.02 7.86
CA ASP A 54 13.87 7.46 7.98
C ASP A 54 12.36 7.72 8.25
N HIS A 55 11.74 6.89 9.10
CA HIS A 55 10.30 6.94 9.31
C HIS A 55 9.95 7.88 10.47
N LYS A 56 9.03 8.81 10.20
CA LYS A 56 8.52 9.76 11.20
C LYS A 56 7.03 9.60 11.35
N ILE A 57 6.58 9.49 12.60
CA ILE A 57 5.18 9.30 12.94
C ILE A 57 4.77 10.37 13.96
N LYS A 58 3.65 11.04 13.69
CA LYS A 58 2.95 11.87 14.66
C LYS A 58 1.65 11.20 15.04
N ALA A 59 1.48 10.92 16.33
CA ALA A 59 0.29 10.27 16.84
C ALA A 59 -0.37 11.11 17.92
N LYS A 60 -1.69 11.18 17.88
CA LYS A 60 -2.52 11.85 18.87
C LYS A 60 -3.64 10.95 19.33
N TYR A 61 -3.70 10.71 20.64
CA TYR A 61 -4.79 10.00 21.28
C TYR A 61 -5.63 10.95 22.14
N LYS A 62 -6.94 10.96 21.92
CA LYS A 62 -7.90 11.74 22.70
C LYS A 62 -9.28 11.09 22.69
N LYS A 63 -9.90 10.89 23.85
CA LYS A 63 -11.27 10.36 23.99
C LYS A 63 -11.50 9.07 23.18
N ASN A 64 -10.60 8.11 23.26
CA ASN A 64 -10.62 6.83 22.54
C ASN A 64 -10.52 6.96 21.00
N ASN A 65 -10.07 8.09 20.51
CA ASN A 65 -9.72 8.29 19.13
C ASN A 65 -8.20 8.41 19.02
N LEU A 66 -7.59 7.56 18.19
CA LEU A 66 -6.17 7.58 17.84
C LEU A 66 -6.07 8.06 16.40
N ILE A 67 -5.32 9.11 16.17
CA ILE A 67 -4.94 9.60 14.85
C ILE A 67 -3.44 9.48 14.76
N ALA A 68 -2.93 8.84 13.73
CA ALA A 68 -1.51 8.77 13.43
C ALA A 68 -1.25 9.13 11.97
N GLU A 69 -0.26 9.96 11.73
CA GLU A 69 0.23 10.32 10.41
C GLU A 69 1.71 9.97 10.34
N GLY A 70 2.10 9.27 9.28
CA GLY A 70 3.48 8.85 9.13
C GLY A 70 3.97 9.01 7.69
N PHE A 71 5.26 9.20 7.58
CA PHE A 71 5.97 9.16 6.29
C PHE A 71 7.37 8.61 6.49
N GLY A 72 7.91 8.01 5.45
CA GLY A 72 9.23 7.42 5.51
C GLY A 72 9.56 6.68 4.24
N LYS A 73 10.50 5.77 4.33
CA LYS A 73 10.93 4.91 3.23
C LYS A 73 10.71 3.46 3.58
N ILE A 74 10.29 2.68 2.59
CA ILE A 74 10.12 1.23 2.66
C ILE A 74 10.91 0.59 1.54
N LYS A 75 11.59 -0.51 1.82
CA LYS A 75 12.28 -1.31 0.80
C LYS A 75 11.60 -2.66 0.71
N LEU A 76 10.94 -2.90 -0.42
CA LEU A 76 10.29 -4.17 -0.74
C LEU A 76 11.19 -5.07 -1.58
N GLU A 77 11.90 -4.52 -2.54
CA GLU A 77 12.86 -5.25 -3.40
C GLU A 77 14.26 -4.63 -3.29
N ARG A 78 14.65 -3.81 -4.25
CA ARG A 78 16.03 -3.27 -4.36
C ARG A 78 16.17 -1.88 -3.79
N GLU A 79 15.22 -1.01 -4.08
CA GLU A 79 15.28 0.41 -3.77
C GLU A 79 14.45 0.77 -2.54
N TYR A 80 14.75 1.93 -1.95
CA TYR A 80 13.93 2.52 -0.92
C TYR A 80 12.88 3.44 -1.54
N ASP A 81 11.65 3.04 -1.44
CA ASP A 81 10.46 3.71 -1.93
C ASP A 81 9.82 4.58 -0.86
N LYS A 82 9.02 5.57 -1.27
CA LYS A 82 8.38 6.50 -0.34
C LYS A 82 7.00 5.99 0.07
N ILE A 83 6.71 6.11 1.35
CA ILE A 83 5.38 5.85 1.91
C ILE A 83 4.92 7.05 2.76
N ARG A 84 3.66 7.40 2.63
CA ARG A 84 2.95 8.33 3.51
C ARG A 84 1.61 7.75 3.85
N TYR A 85 1.20 7.85 5.09
CA TYR A 85 -0.11 7.36 5.51
C TYR A 85 -0.72 8.22 6.61
N LYS A 86 -2.04 8.15 6.70
CA LYS A 86 -2.85 8.63 7.81
C LYS A 86 -3.75 7.50 8.28
N PHE A 87 -3.72 7.28 9.57
CA PHE A 87 -4.49 6.25 10.24
C PHE A 87 -5.37 6.89 11.30
N THR A 88 -6.63 6.54 11.35
CA THR A 88 -7.56 6.95 12.39
C THR A 88 -8.26 5.73 12.94
N ASN A 89 -8.20 5.53 14.25
CA ASN A 89 -8.91 4.46 14.93
C ASN A 89 -9.75 5.06 16.05
N ASN A 90 -11.05 4.97 15.92
CA ASN A 90 -11.99 5.21 16.98
C ASN A 90 -12.62 3.89 17.41
N LYS A 91 -13.37 3.85 18.52
CA LYS A 91 -13.92 2.60 19.06
C LYS A 91 -14.73 1.75 18.07
N LYS A 92 -15.20 2.32 16.97
CA LYS A 92 -16.11 1.68 16.02
C LYS A 92 -15.52 1.51 14.64
N ASP A 93 -14.68 2.43 14.22
CA ASP A 93 -14.24 2.54 12.84
C ASP A 93 -12.72 2.71 12.75
N LEU A 94 -12.15 2.06 11.75
CA LEU A 94 -10.76 2.14 11.36
C LEU A 94 -10.67 2.76 9.96
N ASP A 95 -9.96 3.86 9.85
CA ASP A 95 -9.68 4.53 8.58
C ASP A 95 -8.18 4.49 8.30
N LEU A 96 -7.81 4.19 7.08
CA LEU A 96 -6.45 4.28 6.58
C LEU A 96 -6.47 4.95 5.21
N ALA A 97 -5.68 6.01 5.06
CA ALA A 97 -5.33 6.57 3.76
C ALA A 97 -3.81 6.47 3.59
N SER A 98 -3.34 5.96 2.46
CA SER A 98 -1.92 5.80 2.21
C SER A 98 -1.57 6.13 0.77
N ASN A 99 -0.41 6.75 0.57
CA ASN A 99 0.20 6.98 -0.74
C ASN A 99 1.58 6.34 -0.73
N ILE A 100 1.84 5.51 -1.73
CA ILE A 100 3.08 4.78 -1.90
C ILE A 100 3.61 5.06 -3.30
N THR A 101 4.90 5.40 -3.42
CA THR A 101 5.58 5.41 -4.72
C THR A 101 6.55 4.25 -4.73
N LEU A 102 6.43 3.36 -5.72
CA LEU A 102 7.31 2.20 -5.88
C LEU A 102 8.11 2.35 -7.16
N SER A 103 9.42 2.20 -7.07
CA SER A 103 10.34 2.20 -8.21
C SER A 103 10.20 0.96 -9.07
N GLU A 104 10.14 -0.21 -8.43
CA GLU A 104 9.93 -1.50 -9.08
C GLU A 104 9.18 -2.45 -8.14
N LEU A 105 8.29 -3.27 -8.72
CA LEU A 105 7.61 -4.36 -8.03
C LEU A 105 7.39 -5.50 -9.01
N LYS A 106 7.67 -6.73 -8.59
CA LYS A 106 7.50 -7.94 -9.38
C LYS A 106 6.28 -8.71 -8.92
N LEU A 107 5.40 -8.97 -9.87
CA LEU A 107 4.14 -9.68 -9.67
C LEU A 107 4.21 -11.02 -10.40
N LYS A 108 3.80 -12.10 -9.75
CA LYS A 108 3.64 -13.40 -10.39
C LYS A 108 2.59 -13.31 -11.50
N LYS A 109 2.90 -13.90 -12.65
CA LYS A 109 1.99 -14.00 -13.79
C LYS A 109 0.63 -14.55 -13.36
N GLN A 110 -0.41 -13.94 -13.89
CA GLN A 110 -1.78 -14.41 -13.73
C GLN A 110 -2.21 -15.18 -14.99
N GLU A 111 -2.64 -16.43 -14.84
CA GLU A 111 -2.96 -17.34 -15.96
C GLU A 111 -4.03 -16.79 -16.91
N PHE A 112 -4.98 -16.00 -16.41
CA PHE A 112 -6.02 -15.40 -17.26
C PHE A 112 -5.49 -14.38 -18.28
N LEU A 113 -4.25 -13.88 -18.13
CA LEU A 113 -3.61 -12.96 -19.08
C LEU A 113 -2.99 -13.68 -20.28
N LYS A 114 -2.71 -14.97 -20.18
CA LYS A 114 -2.01 -15.75 -21.21
C LYS A 114 -2.69 -15.75 -22.59
N PRO A 115 -4.03 -15.83 -22.71
CA PRO A 115 -4.69 -15.73 -24.01
C PRO A 115 -4.47 -14.39 -24.73
N PHE A 116 -4.33 -13.30 -23.98
CA PHE A 116 -4.16 -11.95 -24.52
C PHE A 116 -2.68 -11.61 -24.79
N PHE A 117 -1.79 -12.19 -24.00
CA PHE A 117 -0.35 -11.96 -24.06
C PHE A 117 0.38 -13.32 -24.07
N PRO A 118 0.44 -14.02 -25.23
CA PRO A 118 0.98 -15.38 -25.29
C PRO A 118 2.48 -15.47 -24.95
N LYS A 119 3.21 -14.36 -25.06
CA LYS A 119 4.63 -14.25 -24.71
C LYS A 119 4.88 -13.62 -23.34
N LEU A 120 3.85 -13.60 -22.48
CA LEU A 120 3.94 -13.07 -21.13
C LEU A 120 4.97 -13.85 -20.30
N ASP A 121 5.92 -13.14 -19.74
CA ASP A 121 6.92 -13.69 -18.83
C ASP A 121 6.25 -14.23 -17.55
N GLU A 122 6.93 -15.15 -16.83
CA GLU A 122 6.42 -15.66 -15.55
C GLU A 122 6.31 -14.58 -14.46
N ILE A 123 7.11 -13.51 -14.61
CA ILE A 123 7.11 -12.36 -13.72
C ILE A 123 6.75 -11.11 -14.51
N ILE A 124 5.66 -10.47 -14.10
CA ILE A 124 5.25 -9.15 -14.58
C ILE A 124 6.00 -8.11 -13.77
N ILE A 125 6.61 -7.14 -14.43
CA ILE A 125 7.36 -6.07 -13.75
C ILE A 125 6.52 -4.79 -13.82
N LEU A 126 6.23 -4.24 -12.65
CA LEU A 126 5.63 -2.92 -12.48
C LEU A 126 6.73 -1.91 -12.15
N LYS A 127 6.76 -0.74 -12.80
CA LYS A 127 7.72 0.34 -12.54
C LYS A 127 7.03 1.67 -12.31
N ASN A 128 7.73 2.56 -11.59
CA ASN A 128 7.29 3.95 -11.39
C ASN A 128 5.85 4.05 -10.85
N GLN A 129 5.46 3.11 -9.98
CA GLN A 129 4.09 3.04 -9.49
C GLN A 129 3.81 4.13 -8.47
N THR A 130 2.71 4.84 -8.65
CA THR A 130 2.09 5.67 -7.62
C THR A 130 0.80 5.01 -7.20
N ILE A 131 0.69 4.64 -5.93
CA ILE A 131 -0.42 3.85 -5.39
C ILE A 131 -1.10 4.65 -4.29
N GLU A 132 -2.40 4.83 -4.39
CA GLU A 132 -3.27 5.39 -3.37
C GLU A 132 -4.12 4.27 -2.79
N ILE A 133 -4.14 4.14 -1.46
CA ILE A 133 -4.92 3.14 -0.73
C ILE A 133 -5.83 3.88 0.24
N ASN A 134 -7.13 3.62 0.17
CA ASN A 134 -8.10 4.09 1.15
C ASN A 134 -8.88 2.90 1.71
N TYR A 135 -8.87 2.79 3.03
CA TYR A 135 -9.62 1.78 3.76
C TYR A 135 -10.53 2.46 4.80
N HIS A 136 -11.78 2.07 4.82
CA HIS A 136 -12.76 2.49 5.81
C HIS A 136 -13.76 1.37 6.03
N LYS A 137 -13.76 0.74 7.21
CA LYS A 137 -14.73 -0.30 7.59
C LYS A 137 -14.78 -1.47 6.57
N ASP A 138 -15.85 -1.51 5.74
CA ASP A 138 -16.07 -2.55 4.70
C ASP A 138 -15.66 -2.07 3.30
N TYR A 139 -15.03 -0.92 3.22
CA TYR A 139 -14.59 -0.29 1.99
C TYR A 139 -13.07 -0.32 1.88
N LEU A 140 -12.54 -0.82 0.77
CA LEU A 140 -11.13 -0.74 0.41
C LEU A 140 -11.03 -0.30 -1.05
N SER A 141 -10.39 0.83 -1.30
CA SER A 141 -10.02 1.22 -2.66
C SER A 141 -8.51 1.27 -2.81
N ILE A 142 -8.03 0.79 -3.95
CA ILE A 142 -6.63 0.89 -4.36
C ILE A 142 -6.63 1.44 -5.77
N LYS A 143 -5.96 2.57 -5.95
CA LYS A 143 -5.77 3.21 -7.25
C LYS A 143 -4.29 3.30 -7.54
N GLY A 144 -3.87 2.85 -8.71
CA GLY A 144 -2.48 2.85 -9.09
C GLY A 144 -2.28 3.36 -10.51
N LYS A 145 -1.10 3.94 -10.73
CA LYS A 145 -0.62 4.39 -12.03
C LYS A 145 0.87 4.20 -12.13
N GLY A 146 1.34 3.78 -13.32
CA GLY A 146 2.77 3.60 -13.59
C GLY A 146 2.98 2.85 -14.89
N ASP A 147 4.06 2.08 -14.95
CA ASP A 147 4.44 1.30 -16.11
C ASP A 147 4.31 -0.20 -15.80
N VAL A 148 3.93 -1.00 -16.79
CA VAL A 148 3.89 -2.47 -16.71
C VAL A 148 4.68 -3.08 -17.87
N LYS A 149 5.51 -4.07 -17.58
CA LYS A 149 6.16 -4.91 -18.58
C LYS A 149 5.39 -6.22 -18.68
N LEU A 150 4.64 -6.39 -19.76
CA LEU A 150 3.90 -7.61 -20.06
C LEU A 150 4.74 -8.58 -20.90
N GLU A 151 5.46 -8.08 -21.89
CA GLU A 151 6.38 -8.89 -22.71
C GLU A 151 7.77 -8.26 -22.70
N LYS A 152 8.18 -7.59 -23.77
CA LYS A 152 9.54 -7.03 -23.93
C LYS A 152 9.65 -5.58 -23.46
N ASN A 153 8.58 -4.81 -23.56
CA ASN A 153 8.58 -3.38 -23.37
C ASN A 153 7.72 -2.98 -22.17
N PHE A 154 7.93 -1.74 -21.72
CA PHE A 154 7.05 -1.11 -20.72
C PHE A 154 5.98 -0.31 -21.45
N ASP A 155 4.73 -0.49 -21.00
CA ASP A 155 3.54 0.24 -21.42
C ASP A 155 2.89 0.92 -20.20
N GLU A 156 2.16 2.01 -20.43
CA GLU A 156 1.48 2.73 -19.34
C GLU A 156 0.35 1.87 -18.77
N PHE A 157 0.21 1.90 -17.46
CA PHE A 157 -0.73 1.07 -16.72
C PHE A 157 -1.43 1.86 -15.61
N ASP A 158 -2.74 1.98 -15.72
CA ASP A 158 -3.60 2.52 -14.67
C ASP A 158 -4.51 1.40 -14.19
N TYR A 159 -4.75 1.33 -12.87
CA TYR A 159 -5.67 0.35 -12.30
C TYR A 159 -6.44 0.91 -11.12
N TYR A 160 -7.63 0.38 -10.93
CA TYR A 160 -8.51 0.68 -9.82
C TYR A 160 -9.12 -0.60 -9.29
N PHE A 161 -8.94 -0.85 -8.00
CA PHE A 161 -9.57 -1.93 -7.27
C PHE A 161 -10.47 -1.33 -6.20
N LEU A 162 -11.71 -1.80 -6.14
CA LEU A 162 -12.68 -1.43 -5.12
C LEU A 162 -13.31 -2.68 -4.53
N LYS A 163 -13.23 -2.81 -3.22
CA LYS A 163 -14.01 -3.78 -2.43
C LYS A 163 -14.96 -3.01 -1.54
N GLU A 164 -16.24 -3.22 -1.73
CA GLU A 164 -17.30 -2.64 -0.92
C GLU A 164 -18.21 -3.76 -0.42
N LYS A 165 -18.23 -4.01 0.90
CA LYS A 165 -18.93 -5.14 1.52
C LYS A 165 -18.53 -6.47 0.87
N LYS A 166 -19.45 -7.07 0.07
CA LYS A 166 -19.24 -8.34 -0.66
C LYS A 166 -18.94 -8.14 -2.14
N ALA A 167 -19.09 -6.92 -2.66
CA ALA A 167 -18.80 -6.60 -4.06
C ALA A 167 -17.33 -6.26 -4.25
N ILE A 168 -16.77 -6.75 -5.36
CA ILE A 168 -15.42 -6.44 -5.82
C ILE A 168 -15.55 -5.90 -7.24
N HIS A 169 -14.97 -4.72 -7.46
CA HIS A 169 -14.82 -4.11 -8.77
C HIS A 169 -13.34 -3.97 -9.08
N PHE A 170 -12.97 -4.33 -10.28
CA PHE A 170 -11.61 -4.14 -10.78
C PHE A 170 -11.70 -3.51 -12.16
N ASP A 171 -11.00 -2.40 -12.34
CA ASP A 171 -10.87 -1.71 -13.61
C ASP A 171 -9.40 -1.50 -13.91
N THR A 172 -9.03 -1.62 -15.17
CA THR A 172 -7.65 -1.45 -15.60
C THR A 172 -7.58 -0.88 -17.01
N LYS A 173 -6.62 -0.01 -17.23
CA LYS A 173 -6.31 0.57 -18.52
C LYS A 173 -4.83 0.38 -18.81
N VAL A 174 -4.54 -0.28 -19.92
CA VAL A 174 -3.17 -0.42 -20.44
C VAL A 174 -3.11 0.29 -21.78
N ASN A 175 -2.22 1.27 -21.89
CA ASN A 175 -1.96 1.94 -23.15
C ASN A 175 -0.82 1.20 -23.86
N LEU A 176 -1.19 0.24 -24.71
CA LEU A 176 -0.24 -0.60 -25.45
C LEU A 176 0.37 0.20 -26.61
N HIS A 177 1.59 0.71 -26.43
CA HIS A 177 2.34 1.40 -27.48
C HIS A 177 3.39 0.49 -28.13
N LYS A 178 3.85 -0.53 -27.43
CA LYS A 178 4.98 -1.36 -27.81
C LYS A 178 4.71 -2.86 -27.67
N THR A 179 3.64 -3.25 -27.00
CA THR A 179 3.25 -4.63 -26.79
C THR A 179 2.05 -4.96 -27.67
N SER A 180 2.08 -6.11 -28.35
CA SER A 180 0.99 -6.57 -29.20
C SER A 180 -0.08 -7.26 -28.35
N LEU A 181 -1.33 -6.87 -28.54
CA LEU A 181 -2.49 -7.55 -27.95
C LEU A 181 -3.01 -8.60 -28.95
N ASN A 182 -3.11 -9.84 -28.50
CA ASN A 182 -3.75 -10.91 -29.29
C ASN A 182 -5.17 -11.13 -28.80
N ILE A 183 -6.15 -10.98 -29.69
CA ILE A 183 -7.57 -11.22 -29.41
C ILE A 183 -8.09 -12.22 -30.44
N ASP A 184 -7.85 -13.50 -30.19
CA ASP A 184 -8.13 -14.57 -31.16
C ASP A 184 -9.59 -14.62 -31.63
N PHE A 185 -10.56 -14.35 -30.74
CA PHE A 185 -11.98 -14.37 -31.05
C PHE A 185 -12.43 -13.19 -31.92
N LEU A 186 -11.63 -12.13 -32.06
CA LEU A 186 -11.91 -10.99 -32.95
C LEU A 186 -11.08 -11.00 -34.24
N ASN A 187 -10.19 -11.98 -34.42
CA ASN A 187 -9.23 -12.04 -35.54
C ASN A 187 -8.38 -10.77 -35.72
N PHE A 188 -8.22 -9.97 -34.65
CA PHE A 188 -7.28 -8.84 -34.64
C PHE A 188 -5.88 -9.36 -34.29
N LYS A 189 -4.95 -9.13 -35.21
CA LYS A 189 -3.51 -9.34 -35.00
C LYS A 189 -2.77 -8.01 -34.99
#